data_d2f68c8f3730e346c8e78f595331e058
#
_entry.id   d2f68c8f3730e346c8e78f595331e058
#
_cell.length_a   1.000
_cell.length_b   1.000
_cell.length_c   1.000
_cell.angle_alpha   90.00
_cell.angle_beta   90.00
_cell.angle_gamma   90.00
#
_symmetry.space_group_name_H-M   'P 1'
#
loop_
_entity.id
_entity.type
_entity.pdbx_description
1 polymer ?
#
loop_
_entity_poly.entity_id
_entity_poly.type
_entity_poly.pdbx_seq_one_letter_code
_entity_poly.pdbx_strand_id
1 'polypeptide(L)' 'VVKVIELAQSGEIDATVTNALNKEAINMAGHHYSGHTEIYAEYTHTDKYTMMLAHEDLMVVHVSTHVSLRQACDKVKKSP' A
#
# COMPACT_ATOMS: atom_id res chain seq x y z
N VAL A 1 -0.96 8.37 9.92
CA VAL A 1 -1.32 7.12 9.21
C VAL A 1 -1.58 5.98 10.19
N VAL A 2 -0.68 5.75 11.14
CA VAL A 2 -0.84 4.66 12.11
C VAL A 2 -2.13 4.79 12.92
N LYS A 3 -2.47 6.01 13.32
CA LYS A 3 -3.67 6.25 14.14
C LYS A 3 -4.95 5.90 13.38
N VAL A 4 -5.03 6.26 12.09
CA VAL A 4 -6.23 5.93 11.31
C VAL A 4 -6.34 4.42 11.06
N ILE A 5 -5.21 3.72 10.93
CA ILE A 5 -5.22 2.26 10.81
C ILE A 5 -5.76 1.62 12.07
N GLU A 6 -5.34 2.09 13.23
CA GLU A 6 -5.86 1.62 14.53
C GLU A 6 -7.36 1.84 14.65
N LEU A 7 -7.85 3.03 14.25
CA LEU A 7 -9.28 3.33 14.29
C LEU A 7 -10.08 2.44 13.35
N ALA A 8 -9.54 2.16 12.16
CA ALA A 8 -10.19 1.29 11.19
C ALA A 8 -10.27 -0.16 11.72
N GLN A 9 -9.20 -0.65 12.32
CA GLN A 9 -9.18 -2.01 12.88
C GLN A 9 -10.11 -2.17 14.08
N SER A 10 -10.31 -1.10 14.86
CA SER A 10 -11.23 -1.13 15.97
C SER A 10 -12.70 -1.03 15.56
N GLY A 11 -12.96 -0.75 14.30
CA GLY A 11 -14.32 -0.65 13.78
C GLY A 11 -14.97 0.73 13.94
N GLU A 12 -14.22 1.72 14.39
CA GLU A 12 -14.76 3.07 14.57
C GLU A 12 -14.94 3.83 13.27
N ILE A 13 -14.18 3.47 12.22
CA ILE A 13 -14.27 4.10 10.91
C ILE A 13 -14.31 3.03 9.82
N ASP A 14 -14.88 3.37 8.67
CA ASP A 14 -15.06 2.43 7.56
C ASP A 14 -13.98 2.55 6.48
N ALA A 15 -13.37 3.73 6.34
CA ALA A 15 -12.38 3.99 5.31
C ALA A 15 -11.46 5.13 5.74
N THR A 16 -10.32 5.25 5.07
CA THR A 16 -9.36 6.32 5.36
C THR A 16 -8.96 7.05 4.09
N VAL A 17 -8.66 8.34 4.23
CA VAL A 17 -8.10 9.16 3.16
C VAL A 17 -6.89 9.87 3.75
N THR A 18 -5.73 9.73 3.11
CA THR A 18 -4.48 10.26 3.63
C THR A 18 -3.98 11.44 2.80
N ASN A 19 -3.31 12.37 3.48
CA ASN A 19 -2.59 13.45 2.83
C ASN A 19 -1.25 12.96 2.29
N ALA A 20 -0.60 13.81 1.51
CA ALA A 20 0.72 13.52 1.00
C ALA A 20 1.74 13.38 2.14
N LEU A 21 2.74 12.54 1.92
CA LEU A 21 3.88 12.41 2.83
C LEU A 21 5.16 12.39 2.02
N ASN A 22 6.27 12.67 2.67
CA ASN A 22 7.59 12.58 2.04
C ASN A 22 8.26 11.28 2.50
N LYS A 23 8.53 10.39 1.55
CA LYS A 23 9.09 9.06 1.85
C LYS A 23 10.48 9.15 2.48
N GLU A 24 11.29 10.09 2.00
CA GLU A 24 12.62 10.30 2.57
C GLU A 24 12.54 10.77 4.02
N ALA A 25 11.61 11.70 4.31
CA ALA A 25 11.44 12.22 5.65
C ALA A 25 11.00 11.14 6.64
N ILE A 26 10.05 10.28 6.27
CA ILE A 26 9.61 9.20 7.17
C ILE A 26 10.71 8.15 7.39
N ASN A 27 11.52 7.89 6.37
CA ASN A 27 12.67 6.99 6.53
C ASN A 27 13.73 7.57 7.46
N MET A 28 13.98 8.87 7.37
CA MET A 28 14.90 9.55 8.29
C MET A 28 14.40 9.54 9.73
N ALA A 29 13.07 9.51 9.92
CA ALA A 29 12.46 9.45 11.24
C ALA A 29 12.45 8.02 11.81
N GLY A 30 12.96 7.04 11.09
CA GLY A 30 13.02 5.65 11.55
C GLY A 30 11.89 4.76 11.06
N HIS A 31 11.00 5.28 10.22
CA HIS A 31 9.89 4.52 9.66
C HIS A 31 10.24 4.12 8.21
N HIS A 32 10.73 2.91 8.03
CA HIS A 32 11.27 2.44 6.74
C HIS A 32 10.16 1.81 5.88
N TYR A 33 9.43 2.64 5.15
CA TYR A 33 8.35 2.21 4.25
C TYR A 33 8.49 2.91 2.90
N SER A 34 8.10 2.20 1.83
CA SER A 34 8.12 2.76 0.48
C SER A 34 6.97 3.74 0.23
N GLY A 35 5.91 3.67 1.01
CA GLY A 35 4.77 4.55 0.89
C GLY A 35 3.62 4.09 1.76
N HIS A 36 2.43 4.66 1.51
CA HIS A 36 1.23 4.35 2.30
C HIS A 36 0.82 2.88 2.24
N THR A 37 0.89 2.26 1.06
CA THR A 37 0.46 0.88 0.88
C THR A 37 1.21 -0.08 1.80
N GLU A 38 2.52 0.09 1.90
CA GLU A 38 3.37 -0.76 2.73
C GLU A 38 3.08 -0.55 4.22
N ILE A 39 2.79 0.69 4.63
CA ILE A 39 2.42 0.99 6.01
C ILE A 39 1.12 0.28 6.39
N TYR A 40 0.11 0.40 5.52
CA TYR A 40 -1.19 -0.27 5.75
C TYR A 40 -1.03 -1.78 5.83
N ALA A 41 -0.25 -2.37 4.93
CA ALA A 41 -0.03 -3.81 4.91
C ALA A 41 0.61 -4.31 6.21
N GLU A 42 1.63 -3.61 6.69
CA GLU A 42 2.33 -4.02 7.90
C GLU A 42 1.48 -3.90 9.15
N TYR A 43 0.80 -2.78 9.34
CA TYR A 43 -0.01 -2.56 10.53
C TYR A 43 -1.32 -3.37 10.54
N THR A 44 -1.74 -3.91 9.40
CA THR A 44 -2.89 -4.81 9.33
C THR A 44 -2.47 -6.28 9.26
N HIS A 45 -1.17 -6.58 9.32
CA HIS A 45 -0.62 -7.93 9.27
C HIS A 45 -1.04 -8.70 8.01
N THR A 46 -0.98 -8.02 6.86
CA THR A 46 -1.38 -8.56 5.58
C THR A 46 -0.16 -8.88 4.73
N ASP A 47 0.00 -10.14 4.33
CA ASP A 47 1.12 -10.56 3.49
C ASP A 47 0.84 -10.39 2.00
N LYS A 48 -0.41 -10.61 1.60
CA LYS A 48 -0.81 -10.52 0.19
C LYS A 48 -1.73 -9.33 0.01
N TYR A 49 -1.28 -8.36 -0.75
CA TYR A 49 -2.03 -7.14 -1.00
C TYR A 49 -1.64 -6.58 -2.37
N THR A 50 -2.49 -5.71 -2.88
CA THR A 50 -2.21 -5.01 -4.13
C THR A 50 -2.91 -3.66 -4.12
N MET A 51 -2.45 -2.78 -5.02
CA MET A 51 -3.04 -1.46 -5.20
C MET A 51 -4.03 -1.50 -6.36
N MET A 52 -5.20 -0.93 -6.17
CA MET A 52 -6.19 -0.77 -7.21
C MET A 52 -6.41 0.71 -7.50
N LEU A 53 -6.36 1.08 -8.77
CA LEU A 53 -6.77 2.38 -9.25
C LEU A 53 -8.15 2.23 -9.86
N ALA A 54 -9.11 2.99 -9.37
CA ALA A 54 -10.49 2.85 -9.80
C ALA A 54 -11.07 4.20 -10.24
N HIS A 55 -11.79 4.20 -11.35
CA HIS A 55 -12.53 5.37 -11.86
C HIS A 55 -13.79 4.85 -12.53
N GLU A 56 -14.93 5.14 -11.93
CA GLU A 56 -16.24 4.66 -12.40
C GLU A 56 -16.21 3.13 -12.56
N ASP A 57 -16.38 2.63 -13.79
CA ASP A 57 -16.41 1.19 -14.06
C ASP A 57 -15.02 0.62 -14.36
N LEU A 58 -13.99 1.46 -14.50
CA LEU A 58 -12.63 1.00 -14.78
C LEU A 58 -11.87 0.80 -13.49
N MET A 59 -11.43 -0.44 -13.26
CA MET A 59 -10.62 -0.81 -12.11
C MET A 59 -9.35 -1.50 -12.60
N VAL A 60 -8.19 -0.98 -12.16
CA VAL A 60 -6.88 -1.52 -12.58
C VAL A 60 -6.11 -1.98 -11.35
N VAL A 61 -5.66 -3.22 -11.37
CA VAL A 61 -4.85 -3.80 -10.30
C VAL A 61 -3.47 -4.11 -10.86
N HIS A 62 -2.43 -3.73 -10.11
CA HIS A 62 -1.06 -3.92 -10.55
C HIS A 62 -0.52 -5.30 -10.18
N VAL A 63 0.16 -5.96 -11.10
CA VAL A 63 0.87 -7.21 -10.83
C VAL A 63 2.17 -6.94 -10.09
N SER A 64 2.84 -5.83 -10.41
CA SER A 64 4.08 -5.44 -9.77
C SER A 64 4.19 -3.92 -9.66
N THR A 65 5.00 -3.46 -8.71
CA THR A 65 5.29 -2.04 -8.50
C THR A 65 6.76 -1.86 -8.16
N HIS A 66 7.32 -0.71 -8.56
CA HIS A 66 8.68 -0.31 -8.20
C HIS A 66 9.78 -1.31 -8.60
N VAL A 67 9.62 -1.93 -9.78
CA VAL A 67 10.59 -2.88 -10.32
C VAL A 67 10.92 -2.54 -11.79
N SER A 68 12.06 -3.03 -12.27
CA SER A 68 12.40 -2.88 -13.68
C SER A 68 11.48 -3.74 -14.55
N LEU A 69 11.44 -3.46 -15.85
CA LEU A 69 10.62 -4.27 -16.76
C LEU A 69 11.02 -5.75 -16.73
N ARG A 70 12.31 -6.03 -16.67
CA ARG A 70 12.81 -7.41 -16.60
C ARG A 70 12.33 -8.10 -15.33
N GLN A 71 12.42 -7.42 -14.19
CA GLN A 71 11.93 -7.94 -12.92
C GLN A 71 10.42 -8.10 -12.92
N ALA A 72 9.70 -7.21 -13.61
CA ALA A 72 8.25 -7.29 -13.71
C ALA A 72 7.80 -8.58 -14.40
N CYS A 73 8.56 -9.03 -15.43
CA CYS A 73 8.26 -10.28 -16.10
C CYS A 73 8.32 -11.47 -15.15
N ASP A 74 9.24 -11.45 -14.19
CA ASP A 74 9.37 -12.52 -13.19
C ASP A 74 8.27 -12.48 -12.14
N LYS A 75 7.58 -11.36 -12.01
CA LYS A 75 6.47 -11.19 -11.05
C LYS A 75 5.12 -11.64 -11.59
N VAL A 76 5.02 -11.93 -12.88
CA VAL A 76 3.78 -12.37 -13.51
C VAL A 76 3.54 -13.84 -13.12
N LYS A 77 2.82 -14.03 -12.02
CA LYS A 77 2.51 -15.36 -11.47
C LYS A 77 1.04 -15.40 -11.06
N LYS A 78 0.51 -16.59 -10.92
CA LYS A 78 -0.88 -16.78 -10.53
C LYS A 78 -1.18 -16.24 -9.13
N SER A 79 -0.20 -16.31 -8.23
CA SER A 79 -0.32 -15.78 -6.87
C SER A 79 0.69 -14.63 -6.69
N PRO A 80 0.26 -13.48 -6.19
CA PRO A 80 1.16 -12.36 -5.93
C PRO A 80 2.15 -12.63 -4.80
#